data_d93a1f0077e82170ece961ecd0035704
#
_entry.id   d93a1f0077e82170ece961ecd0035704
#
_cell.length_a   1.000
_cell.length_b   1.000
_cell.length_c   1.000
_cell.angle_alpha   90.00
_cell.angle_beta   90.00
_cell.angle_gamma   90.00
#
_symmetry.space_group_name_H-M   'P 1'
#
loop_
_entity.id
_entity.type
_entity.pdbx_description
1 polymer ?
#
loop_
_entity_poly.entity_id
_entity_poly.type
_entity_poly.pdbx_seq_one_letter_code
_entity_poly.pdbx_strand_id
1 'polypeptide(L)'
;MANYPELKGKVAVITGSSKGLGRAIGERYAKEGMSVVLNYRSSEKEMEEVIRGIEAGGGKAVAVKGDVTEEVLAEKMIEKAISEFGKMDIFVNNAGVQVEAKTHEMEFDNWKQIIDVNLNGTFLGVRAALKYFVEHEIEGNIINMSSVHEVIPRPGYTHYAASKGGVKMFTKSVALEYAANHIRDNAIAPGAIDTPINEETMSDPEEKKGLEALIPSHVIGKPEQIAAVAAWLASDESSYVTGTTIFADGGLSLYPSFGPENKVQ
;
A
#
# COMPACT_ATOMS: atom_id res chain seq x y z
N MET A 1 16.66 -11.95 6.00
CA MET A 1 15.86 -10.73 5.87
C MET A 1 16.38 -9.75 6.88
N ALA A 2 16.40 -8.44 6.57
CA ALA A 2 16.67 -7.43 7.58
C ALA A 2 15.66 -7.57 8.71
N ASN A 3 16.09 -7.31 9.95
CA ASN A 3 15.26 -7.33 11.13
C ASN A 3 15.33 -5.96 11.79
N TYR A 4 14.18 -5.41 12.14
CA TYR A 4 14.03 -4.07 12.70
C TYR A 4 13.55 -4.17 14.15
N PRO A 5 14.46 -4.39 15.13
CA PRO A 5 14.08 -4.62 16.52
C PRO A 5 13.32 -3.47 17.16
N GLU A 6 13.48 -2.24 16.65
CA GLU A 6 12.77 -1.03 17.08
C GLU A 6 11.28 -1.03 16.69
N LEU A 7 10.87 -1.90 15.77
CA LEU A 7 9.46 -2.10 15.43
C LEU A 7 8.70 -2.92 16.48
N LYS A 8 9.41 -3.66 17.32
CA LYS A 8 8.79 -4.47 18.36
C LYS A 8 7.97 -3.64 19.33
N GLY A 9 6.69 -3.98 19.44
CA GLY A 9 5.73 -3.26 20.28
C GLY A 9 5.12 -2.01 19.65
N LYS A 10 5.50 -1.63 18.41
CA LYS A 10 4.74 -0.66 17.62
C LYS A 10 3.42 -1.27 17.15
N VAL A 11 2.45 -0.42 16.83
CA VAL A 11 1.11 -0.80 16.38
C VAL A 11 0.85 -0.20 15.01
N ALA A 12 0.46 -1.05 14.04
CA ALA A 12 0.12 -0.62 12.69
C ALA A 12 -1.34 -0.91 12.35
N VAL A 13 -1.95 0.03 11.64
CA VAL A 13 -3.28 -0.10 11.02
C VAL A 13 -3.10 -0.24 9.51
N ILE A 14 -3.73 -1.26 8.87
CA ILE A 14 -3.52 -1.57 7.46
C ILE A 14 -4.85 -1.79 6.76
N THR A 15 -5.17 -0.98 5.75
CA THR A 15 -6.40 -1.13 4.96
C THR A 15 -6.24 -2.19 3.86
N GLY A 16 -7.33 -2.93 3.55
CA GLY A 16 -7.36 -3.89 2.45
C GLY A 16 -6.36 -5.05 2.63
N SER A 17 -6.30 -5.65 3.81
CA SER A 17 -5.22 -6.56 4.23
C SER A 17 -5.61 -8.04 4.31
N SER A 18 -6.75 -8.45 3.73
CA SER A 18 -7.14 -9.88 3.67
C SER A 18 -6.35 -10.70 2.63
N LYS A 19 -5.71 -10.05 1.65
CA LYS A 19 -4.96 -10.69 0.57
C LYS A 19 -3.90 -9.77 -0.02
N GLY A 20 -3.08 -10.29 -0.92
CA GLY A 20 -2.10 -9.51 -1.70
C GLY A 20 -1.10 -8.74 -0.84
N LEU A 21 -0.83 -7.49 -1.22
CA LEU A 21 0.19 -6.66 -0.58
C LEU A 21 -0.13 -6.34 0.88
N GLY A 22 -1.38 -6.00 1.20
CA GLY A 22 -1.79 -5.67 2.56
C GLY A 22 -1.64 -6.84 3.52
N ARG A 23 -1.96 -8.07 3.08
CA ARG A 23 -1.69 -9.30 3.84
C ARG A 23 -0.19 -9.47 4.10
N ALA A 24 0.64 -9.39 3.05
CA ALA A 24 2.08 -9.56 3.19
C ALA A 24 2.72 -8.49 4.11
N ILE A 25 2.23 -7.24 4.07
CA ILE A 25 2.66 -6.17 4.98
C ILE A 25 2.27 -6.51 6.42
N GLY A 26 1.02 -6.92 6.66
CA GLY A 26 0.54 -7.31 8.00
C GLY A 26 1.33 -8.48 8.59
N GLU A 27 1.54 -9.54 7.81
CA GLU A 27 2.35 -10.70 8.20
C GLU A 27 3.82 -10.30 8.47
N ARG A 28 4.39 -9.41 7.65
CA ARG A 28 5.75 -8.92 7.87
C ARG A 28 5.85 -8.08 9.14
N TYR A 29 4.95 -7.16 9.37
CA TYR A 29 4.95 -6.31 10.56
C TYR A 29 4.78 -7.15 11.84
N ALA A 30 3.87 -8.13 11.83
CA ALA A 30 3.71 -9.05 12.95
C ALA A 30 4.99 -9.86 13.22
N LYS A 31 5.71 -10.27 12.17
CA LYS A 31 7.01 -10.97 12.30
C LYS A 31 8.12 -10.09 12.88
N GLU A 32 8.06 -8.76 12.67
CA GLU A 32 8.95 -7.79 13.32
C GLU A 32 8.55 -7.49 14.78
N GLY A 33 7.48 -8.13 15.29
CA GLY A 33 7.00 -7.98 16.67
C GLY A 33 6.02 -6.81 16.87
N MET A 34 5.45 -6.28 15.79
CA MET A 34 4.38 -5.29 15.86
C MET A 34 3.03 -5.97 16.13
N SER A 35 2.08 -5.20 16.71
CA SER A 35 0.65 -5.55 16.71
C SER A 35 -0.03 -4.92 15.50
N VAL A 36 -0.96 -5.63 14.85
CA VAL A 36 -1.59 -5.15 13.62
C VAL A 36 -3.12 -5.14 13.69
N VAL A 37 -3.71 -4.05 13.23
CA VAL A 37 -5.15 -3.94 12.96
C VAL A 37 -5.35 -4.03 11.45
N LEU A 38 -6.04 -5.06 11.02
CA LEU A 38 -6.23 -5.42 9.62
C LEU A 38 -7.66 -5.07 9.17
N ASN A 39 -7.82 -4.59 7.93
CA ASN A 39 -9.14 -4.31 7.39
C ASN A 39 -9.48 -5.20 6.20
N TYR A 40 -10.74 -5.56 6.11
CA TYR A 40 -11.33 -6.25 4.97
C TYR A 40 -12.75 -5.74 4.70
N ARG A 41 -13.20 -5.85 3.45
CA ARG A 41 -14.57 -5.49 3.07
C ARG A 41 -15.50 -6.72 3.03
N SER A 42 -15.13 -7.74 2.28
CA SER A 42 -15.97 -8.92 2.02
C SER A 42 -15.27 -10.27 2.23
N SER A 43 -13.95 -10.30 2.30
CA SER A 43 -13.12 -11.51 2.36
C SER A 43 -12.90 -11.96 3.82
N GLU A 44 -13.97 -12.36 4.51
CA GLU A 44 -13.94 -12.69 5.95
C GLU A 44 -13.12 -13.96 6.24
N LYS A 45 -13.31 -15.01 5.44
CA LYS A 45 -12.57 -16.27 5.61
C LYS A 45 -11.07 -16.10 5.42
N GLU A 46 -10.67 -15.36 4.38
CA GLU A 46 -9.28 -15.05 4.11
C GLU A 46 -8.69 -14.21 5.24
N MET A 47 -9.45 -13.27 5.80
CA MET A 47 -9.01 -12.48 6.95
C MET A 47 -8.80 -13.36 8.20
N GLU A 48 -9.69 -14.29 8.48
CA GLU A 48 -9.51 -15.23 9.58
C GLU A 48 -8.25 -16.10 9.40
N GLU A 49 -7.93 -16.51 8.17
CA GLU A 49 -6.71 -17.25 7.85
C GLU A 49 -5.46 -16.40 8.12
N VAL A 50 -5.49 -15.12 7.74
CA VAL A 50 -4.38 -14.18 8.01
C VAL A 50 -4.16 -14.04 9.51
N ILE A 51 -5.22 -13.80 10.28
CA ILE A 51 -5.12 -13.67 11.75
C ILE A 51 -4.55 -14.94 12.35
N ARG A 52 -5.10 -16.11 12.03
CA ARG A 52 -4.60 -17.40 12.53
C ARG A 52 -3.13 -17.63 12.20
N GLY A 53 -2.69 -17.24 10.98
CA GLY A 53 -1.30 -17.34 10.56
C GLY A 53 -0.37 -16.45 11.40
N ILE A 54 -0.78 -15.21 11.65
CA ILE A 54 -0.02 -14.27 12.49
C ILE A 54 0.06 -14.77 13.94
N GLU A 55 -1.05 -15.22 14.52
CA GLU A 55 -1.11 -15.72 15.89
C GLU A 55 -0.30 -17.01 16.07
N ALA A 56 -0.34 -17.92 15.11
CA ALA A 56 0.48 -19.13 15.08
C ALA A 56 1.99 -18.81 15.04
N GLY A 57 2.36 -17.69 14.45
CA GLY A 57 3.72 -17.12 14.48
C GLY A 57 4.08 -16.37 15.75
N GLY A 58 3.17 -16.31 16.74
CA GLY A 58 3.36 -15.57 18.00
C GLY A 58 3.10 -14.06 17.89
N GLY A 59 2.59 -13.57 16.75
CA GLY A 59 2.19 -12.18 16.55
C GLY A 59 0.79 -11.86 17.12
N LYS A 60 0.41 -10.58 17.03
CA LYS A 60 -0.90 -10.08 17.49
C LYS A 60 -1.61 -9.40 16.35
N ALA A 61 -2.83 -9.84 16.04
CA ALA A 61 -3.65 -9.26 14.99
C ALA A 61 -5.12 -9.18 15.38
N VAL A 62 -5.79 -8.12 14.98
CA VAL A 62 -7.25 -8.00 15.05
C VAL A 62 -7.77 -7.45 13.73
N ALA A 63 -9.05 -7.70 13.42
CA ALA A 63 -9.65 -7.23 12.17
C ALA A 63 -10.80 -6.27 12.40
N VAL A 64 -10.99 -5.35 11.43
CA VAL A 64 -12.14 -4.46 11.31
C VAL A 64 -12.75 -4.61 9.92
N LYS A 65 -14.02 -5.01 9.84
CA LYS A 65 -14.77 -5.07 8.59
C LYS A 65 -15.28 -3.67 8.23
N GLY A 66 -15.11 -3.25 6.98
CA GLY A 66 -15.66 -2.00 6.46
C GLY A 66 -15.09 -1.62 5.10
N ASP A 67 -15.77 -0.68 4.44
CA ASP A 67 -15.34 -0.12 3.16
C ASP A 67 -14.53 1.16 3.39
N VAL A 68 -13.36 1.28 2.76
CA VAL A 68 -12.47 2.45 2.90
C VAL A 68 -13.08 3.76 2.38
N THR A 69 -14.17 3.69 1.65
CA THR A 69 -14.94 4.85 1.18
C THR A 69 -15.85 5.43 2.26
N GLU A 70 -16.03 4.72 3.39
CA GLU A 70 -16.81 5.19 4.53
C GLU A 70 -15.94 6.05 5.46
N GLU A 71 -16.34 7.30 5.69
CA GLU A 71 -15.57 8.25 6.53
C GLU A 71 -15.21 7.71 7.91
N VAL A 72 -16.13 6.94 8.51
CA VAL A 72 -15.97 6.42 9.87
C VAL A 72 -15.07 5.19 10.00
N LEU A 73 -14.68 4.54 8.88
CA LEU A 73 -13.93 3.30 8.96
C LEU A 73 -12.53 3.50 9.55
N ALA A 74 -11.81 4.50 9.06
CA ALA A 74 -10.45 4.75 9.52
C ALA A 74 -10.42 5.08 11.02
N GLU A 75 -11.37 5.87 11.51
CA GLU A 75 -11.52 6.18 12.94
C GLU A 75 -11.81 4.91 13.75
N LYS A 76 -12.73 4.04 13.32
CA LYS A 76 -13.00 2.74 13.95
C LYS A 76 -11.78 1.84 14.02
N MET A 77 -10.93 1.84 12.98
CA MET A 77 -9.70 1.06 12.98
C MET A 77 -8.67 1.60 13.99
N ILE A 78 -8.55 2.92 14.11
CA ILE A 78 -7.69 3.57 15.09
C ILE A 78 -8.21 3.31 16.52
N GLU A 79 -9.51 3.45 16.76
CA GLU A 79 -10.16 3.11 18.03
C GLU A 79 -9.90 1.65 18.42
N LYS A 80 -9.96 0.73 17.42
CA LYS A 80 -9.63 -0.68 17.63
C LYS A 80 -8.17 -0.87 18.02
N ALA A 81 -7.23 -0.14 17.39
CA ALA A 81 -5.81 -0.17 17.76
C ALA A 81 -5.59 0.32 19.20
N ILE A 82 -6.25 1.39 19.59
CA ILE A 82 -6.16 1.95 20.94
C ILE A 82 -6.74 0.97 21.96
N SER A 83 -7.94 0.43 21.72
CA SER A 83 -8.62 -0.47 22.66
C SER A 83 -7.89 -1.79 22.87
N GLU A 84 -7.28 -2.35 21.83
CA GLU A 84 -6.60 -3.66 21.89
C GLU A 84 -5.11 -3.56 22.24
N PHE A 85 -4.45 -2.48 21.77
CA PHE A 85 -3.00 -2.38 21.85
C PHE A 85 -2.48 -1.09 22.50
N GLY A 86 -3.39 -0.19 22.87
CA GLY A 86 -3.09 1.02 23.64
C GLY A 86 -2.65 2.23 22.80
N LYS A 87 -2.34 2.06 21.52
CA LYS A 87 -1.83 3.13 20.63
C LYS A 87 -1.93 2.79 19.16
N MET A 88 -1.59 3.75 18.30
CA MET A 88 -1.25 3.55 16.90
C MET A 88 0.04 4.33 16.57
N ASP A 89 1.00 3.69 15.92
CA ASP A 89 2.26 4.30 15.47
C ASP A 89 2.32 4.48 13.95
N ILE A 90 1.67 3.59 13.18
CA ILE A 90 1.76 3.53 11.73
C ILE A 90 0.38 3.31 11.12
N PHE A 91 0.09 4.07 10.04
CA PHE A 91 -1.11 3.85 9.22
C PHE A 91 -0.72 3.54 7.77
N VAL A 92 -1.15 2.39 7.26
CA VAL A 92 -0.88 1.95 5.89
C VAL A 92 -2.17 1.98 5.06
N ASN A 93 -2.26 2.91 4.13
CA ASN A 93 -3.31 2.98 3.13
C ASN A 93 -2.96 2.06 1.96
N ASN A 94 -3.42 0.80 2.03
CA ASN A 94 -3.13 -0.21 1.02
C ASN A 94 -4.35 -0.57 0.16
N ALA A 95 -5.57 -0.40 0.65
CA ALA A 95 -6.76 -0.72 -0.13
C ALA A 95 -6.76 -0.03 -1.49
N GLY A 96 -7.07 -0.79 -2.53
CA GLY A 96 -7.10 -0.28 -3.89
C GLY A 96 -7.77 -1.26 -4.86
N VAL A 97 -8.30 -0.72 -5.93
CA VAL A 97 -8.96 -1.47 -7.00
C VAL A 97 -8.52 -0.93 -8.35
N GLN A 98 -8.60 -1.79 -9.36
CA GLN A 98 -8.42 -1.41 -10.76
C GLN A 98 -9.42 -2.17 -11.63
N VAL A 99 -9.81 -1.57 -12.73
CA VAL A 99 -10.62 -2.19 -13.78
C VAL A 99 -10.19 -1.60 -15.11
N GLU A 100 -10.22 -2.39 -16.17
CA GLU A 100 -9.92 -1.89 -17.50
C GLU A 100 -11.17 -1.29 -18.13
N ALA A 101 -11.04 -0.07 -18.70
CA ALA A 101 -12.09 0.57 -19.48
C ALA A 101 -11.47 1.62 -20.43
N LYS A 102 -11.82 1.58 -21.72
CA LYS A 102 -11.42 2.63 -22.66
C LYS A 102 -12.04 3.96 -22.24
N THR A 103 -11.27 5.03 -22.25
CA THR A 103 -11.70 6.33 -21.70
C THR A 103 -13.02 6.84 -22.29
N HIS A 104 -13.27 6.67 -23.60
CA HIS A 104 -14.51 7.14 -24.25
C HIS A 104 -15.71 6.21 -24.04
N GLU A 105 -15.49 4.99 -23.56
CA GLU A 105 -16.51 4.00 -23.25
C GLU A 105 -16.74 3.85 -21.74
N MET A 106 -15.89 4.53 -20.92
CA MET A 106 -15.91 4.40 -19.48
C MET A 106 -17.16 5.03 -18.87
N GLU A 107 -17.95 4.20 -18.19
CA GLU A 107 -19.07 4.71 -17.41
C GLU A 107 -18.57 5.55 -16.23
N PHE A 108 -19.30 6.61 -15.89
CA PHE A 108 -18.90 7.50 -14.80
C PHE A 108 -18.81 6.79 -13.44
N ASP A 109 -19.62 5.77 -13.22
CA ASP A 109 -19.58 4.96 -12.01
C ASP A 109 -18.27 4.18 -11.88
N ASN A 110 -17.69 3.67 -12.99
CA ASN A 110 -16.37 3.05 -12.98
C ASN A 110 -15.27 4.05 -12.58
N TRP A 111 -15.30 5.25 -13.18
CA TRP A 111 -14.41 6.33 -12.80
C TRP A 111 -14.53 6.65 -11.32
N LYS A 112 -15.75 6.87 -10.86
CA LYS A 112 -16.05 7.24 -9.47
C LYS A 112 -15.57 6.17 -8.49
N GLN A 113 -15.86 4.89 -8.76
CA GLN A 113 -15.42 3.77 -7.91
C GLN A 113 -13.90 3.76 -7.71
N ILE A 114 -13.12 3.93 -8.80
CA ILE A 114 -11.65 3.94 -8.71
C ILE A 114 -11.15 5.14 -7.90
N ILE A 115 -11.70 6.32 -8.14
CA ILE A 115 -11.33 7.53 -7.39
C ILE A 115 -11.75 7.40 -5.91
N ASP A 116 -12.95 6.93 -5.63
CA ASP A 116 -13.46 6.81 -4.27
C ASP A 116 -12.62 5.83 -3.44
N VAL A 117 -12.27 4.67 -3.99
CA VAL A 117 -11.46 3.69 -3.24
C VAL A 117 -10.00 4.14 -3.15
N ASN A 118 -9.37 4.46 -4.29
CA ASN A 118 -7.91 4.60 -4.34
C ASN A 118 -7.42 5.97 -3.84
N LEU A 119 -8.19 7.04 -4.03
CA LEU A 119 -7.79 8.41 -3.67
C LEU A 119 -8.57 8.93 -2.47
N ASN A 120 -9.92 8.92 -2.53
CA ASN A 120 -10.74 9.39 -1.41
C ASN A 120 -10.55 8.50 -0.17
N GLY A 121 -10.49 7.16 -0.33
CA GLY A 121 -10.19 6.23 0.77
C GLY A 121 -8.81 6.48 1.39
N THR A 122 -7.78 6.76 0.57
CA THR A 122 -6.46 7.16 1.07
C THR A 122 -6.53 8.48 1.85
N PHE A 123 -7.25 9.48 1.33
CA PHE A 123 -7.47 10.75 2.05
C PHE A 123 -8.16 10.54 3.40
N LEU A 124 -9.20 9.71 3.46
CA LEU A 124 -9.92 9.42 4.71
C LEU A 124 -9.01 8.75 5.75
N GLY A 125 -8.19 7.79 5.32
CA GLY A 125 -7.21 7.13 6.17
C GLY A 125 -6.14 8.09 6.70
N VAL A 126 -5.55 8.90 5.81
CA VAL A 126 -4.54 9.91 6.19
C VAL A 126 -5.14 10.95 7.13
N ARG A 127 -6.33 11.47 6.84
CA ARG A 127 -7.01 12.46 7.68
C ARG A 127 -7.24 11.94 9.11
N ALA A 128 -7.72 10.72 9.24
CA ALA A 128 -7.95 10.11 10.55
C ALA A 128 -6.63 9.86 11.31
N ALA A 129 -5.59 9.38 10.62
CA ALA A 129 -4.28 9.15 11.20
C ALA A 129 -3.64 10.47 11.67
N LEU A 130 -3.65 11.51 10.83
CA LEU A 130 -3.12 12.82 11.19
C LEU A 130 -3.84 13.43 12.39
N LYS A 131 -5.18 13.36 12.43
CA LYS A 131 -5.97 13.82 13.57
C LYS A 131 -5.49 13.15 14.85
N TYR A 132 -5.35 11.83 14.85
CA TYR A 132 -4.87 11.07 16.00
C TYR A 132 -3.43 11.45 16.38
N PHE A 133 -2.50 11.50 15.43
CA PHE A 133 -1.10 11.82 15.72
C PHE A 133 -0.91 13.23 16.27
N VAL A 134 -1.59 14.23 15.69
CA VAL A 134 -1.49 15.62 16.14
C VAL A 134 -2.15 15.81 17.51
N GLU A 135 -3.34 15.26 17.75
CA GLU A 135 -4.05 15.39 19.03
C GLU A 135 -3.31 14.72 20.21
N HIS A 136 -2.46 13.72 19.91
CA HIS A 136 -1.71 12.96 20.91
C HIS A 136 -0.20 13.25 20.92
N GLU A 137 0.26 14.21 20.11
CA GLU A 137 1.68 14.58 19.96
C GLU A 137 2.57 13.37 19.62
N ILE A 138 2.12 12.50 18.70
CA ILE A 138 2.81 11.28 18.27
C ILE A 138 3.59 11.55 16.99
N GLU A 139 4.88 11.19 16.97
CA GLU A 139 5.71 11.11 15.76
C GLU A 139 5.24 9.95 14.89
N GLY A 140 4.20 10.21 14.08
CA GLY A 140 3.48 9.21 13.31
C GLY A 140 4.16 8.85 11.99
N ASN A 141 3.76 7.70 11.43
CA ASN A 141 4.24 7.27 10.12
C ASN A 141 3.06 6.81 9.25
N ILE A 142 2.94 7.40 8.06
CA ILE A 142 1.91 7.08 7.09
C ILE A 142 2.59 6.51 5.85
N ILE A 143 2.05 5.40 5.34
CA ILE A 143 2.53 4.73 4.13
C ILE A 143 1.36 4.55 3.17
N ASN A 144 1.44 5.15 1.98
CA ASN A 144 0.40 5.09 0.97
C ASN A 144 0.80 4.13 -0.16
N MET A 145 -0.07 3.19 -0.50
CA MET A 145 0.17 2.31 -1.65
C MET A 145 -0.21 3.02 -2.94
N SER A 146 0.81 3.45 -3.69
CA SER A 146 0.69 4.00 -5.02
C SER A 146 0.84 2.93 -6.10
N SER A 147 1.45 3.23 -7.22
CA SER A 147 1.76 2.36 -8.35
C SER A 147 2.78 3.04 -9.24
N VAL A 148 3.51 2.28 -10.08
CA VAL A 148 4.27 2.84 -11.20
C VAL A 148 3.39 3.72 -12.11
N HIS A 149 2.08 3.49 -12.12
CA HIS A 149 1.12 4.29 -12.90
C HIS A 149 0.86 5.70 -12.32
N GLU A 150 1.54 6.10 -11.27
CA GLU A 150 1.62 7.51 -10.87
C GLU A 150 2.55 8.33 -11.79
N VAL A 151 3.40 7.68 -12.60
CA VAL A 151 4.36 8.31 -13.52
C VAL A 151 4.32 7.74 -14.93
N ILE A 152 3.99 6.46 -15.13
CA ILE A 152 3.87 5.86 -16.45
C ILE A 152 2.41 5.60 -16.81
N PRO A 153 1.92 6.07 -17.97
CA PRO A 153 0.54 5.84 -18.39
C PRO A 153 0.31 4.38 -18.80
N ARG A 154 -0.95 3.93 -18.67
CA ARG A 154 -1.40 2.63 -19.19
C ARG A 154 -2.72 2.82 -19.93
N PRO A 155 -2.80 2.44 -21.22
CA PRO A 155 -4.06 2.45 -21.95
C PRO A 155 -5.14 1.62 -21.23
N GLY A 156 -6.39 2.08 -21.24
CA GLY A 156 -7.49 1.44 -20.53
C GLY A 156 -7.55 1.70 -19.02
N TYR A 157 -6.59 2.44 -18.44
CA TYR A 157 -6.49 2.66 -16.99
C TYR A 157 -6.37 4.13 -16.60
N THR A 158 -7.00 5.04 -17.37
CA THR A 158 -6.88 6.49 -17.13
C THR A 158 -7.36 6.92 -15.75
N HIS A 159 -8.46 6.38 -15.25
CA HIS A 159 -8.98 6.61 -13.90
C HIS A 159 -8.02 6.09 -12.81
N TYR A 160 -7.41 4.91 -13.02
CA TYR A 160 -6.44 4.35 -12.09
C TYR A 160 -5.17 5.21 -12.03
N ALA A 161 -4.60 5.58 -13.19
CA ALA A 161 -3.43 6.45 -13.26
C ALA A 161 -3.72 7.82 -12.64
N ALA A 162 -4.90 8.41 -12.89
CA ALA A 162 -5.34 9.64 -12.24
C ALA A 162 -5.38 9.51 -10.71
N SER A 163 -5.95 8.39 -10.19
CA SER A 163 -6.00 8.15 -8.75
C SER A 163 -4.60 8.04 -8.13
N LYS A 164 -3.67 7.32 -8.78
CA LYS A 164 -2.31 7.13 -8.26
C LYS A 164 -1.42 8.36 -8.41
N GLY A 165 -1.60 9.14 -9.49
CA GLY A 165 -1.02 10.48 -9.62
C GLY A 165 -1.51 11.44 -8.52
N GLY A 166 -2.81 11.34 -8.16
CA GLY A 166 -3.40 12.03 -7.02
C GLY A 166 -2.76 11.64 -5.69
N VAL A 167 -2.63 10.34 -5.41
CA VAL A 167 -1.96 9.81 -4.20
C VAL A 167 -0.53 10.32 -4.10
N LYS A 168 0.23 10.34 -5.21
CA LYS A 168 1.60 10.89 -5.23
C LYS A 168 1.67 12.33 -4.75
N MET A 169 0.87 13.23 -5.33
CA MET A 169 0.90 14.65 -4.95
C MET A 169 0.31 14.89 -3.58
N PHE A 170 -0.70 14.13 -3.20
CA PHE A 170 -1.29 14.15 -1.87
C PHE A 170 -0.25 13.79 -0.80
N THR A 171 0.46 12.68 -0.94
CA THR A 171 1.56 12.26 -0.05
C THR A 171 2.61 13.39 0.13
N LYS A 172 3.04 14.03 -0.97
CA LYS A 172 4.02 15.13 -0.89
C LYS A 172 3.49 16.35 -0.13
N SER A 173 2.22 16.69 -0.36
CA SER A 173 1.57 17.83 0.30
C SER A 173 1.44 17.59 1.80
N VAL A 174 0.98 16.40 2.20
CA VAL A 174 0.85 16.00 3.61
C VAL A 174 2.22 15.97 4.30
N ALA A 175 3.21 15.35 3.66
CA ALA A 175 4.57 15.29 4.21
C ALA A 175 5.15 16.69 4.48
N LEU A 176 4.95 17.62 3.54
CA LEU A 176 5.42 19.01 3.71
C LEU A 176 4.67 19.74 4.84
N GLU A 177 3.35 19.54 4.93
CA GLU A 177 2.48 20.19 5.91
C GLU A 177 2.78 19.76 7.35
N TYR A 178 3.08 18.45 7.54
CA TYR A 178 3.24 17.85 8.87
C TYR A 178 4.69 17.48 9.24
N ALA A 179 5.68 17.87 8.44
CA ALA A 179 7.09 17.61 8.74
C ALA A 179 7.52 18.20 10.10
N ALA A 180 7.05 19.40 10.46
CA ALA A 180 7.34 20.03 11.73
C ALA A 180 6.72 19.32 12.94
N ASN A 181 5.72 18.46 12.72
CA ASN A 181 5.13 17.60 13.74
C ASN A 181 5.85 16.24 13.84
N HIS A 182 6.96 16.06 13.13
CA HIS A 182 7.68 14.78 13.03
C HIS A 182 6.83 13.62 12.50
N ILE A 183 5.77 13.92 11.71
CA ILE A 183 4.95 12.93 11.04
C ILE A 183 5.51 12.72 9.64
N ARG A 184 5.84 11.47 9.32
CA ARG A 184 6.33 11.09 7.99
C ARG A 184 5.19 10.54 7.13
N ASP A 185 5.11 10.94 5.88
CA ASP A 185 4.18 10.40 4.89
C ASP A 185 4.92 10.05 3.60
N ASN A 186 4.95 8.78 3.24
CA ASN A 186 5.63 8.27 2.07
C ASN A 186 4.73 7.33 1.26
N ALA A 187 5.04 7.17 -0.02
CA ALA A 187 4.36 6.22 -0.88
C ALA A 187 5.29 5.07 -1.30
N ILE A 188 4.70 3.92 -1.56
CA ILE A 188 5.33 2.82 -2.28
C ILE A 188 4.65 2.69 -3.63
N ALA A 189 5.41 2.62 -4.71
CA ALA A 189 4.93 2.40 -6.07
C ALA A 189 5.38 1.02 -6.58
N PRO A 190 4.58 -0.02 -6.37
CA PRO A 190 4.86 -1.33 -6.93
C PRO A 190 4.77 -1.34 -8.45
N GLY A 191 5.59 -2.16 -9.09
CA GLY A 191 5.42 -2.58 -10.48
C GLY A 191 4.42 -3.73 -10.61
N ALA A 192 4.70 -4.65 -11.50
CA ALA A 192 3.94 -5.89 -11.65
C ALA A 192 4.29 -6.86 -10.49
N ILE A 193 3.30 -7.15 -9.65
CA ILE A 193 3.44 -8.03 -8.49
C ILE A 193 2.44 -9.18 -8.61
N ASP A 194 2.87 -10.39 -8.27
CA ASP A 194 2.05 -11.60 -8.23
C ASP A 194 1.05 -11.52 -7.08
N THR A 195 -0.14 -11.02 -7.38
CA THR A 195 -1.22 -10.79 -6.41
C THR A 195 -2.58 -11.11 -7.06
N PRO A 196 -3.64 -11.34 -6.27
CA PRO A 196 -4.98 -11.59 -6.80
C PRO A 196 -5.52 -10.50 -7.75
N ILE A 197 -5.02 -9.28 -7.67
CA ILE A 197 -5.42 -8.20 -8.59
C ILE A 197 -4.89 -8.40 -10.02
N ASN A 198 -3.86 -9.24 -10.17
CA ASN A 198 -3.22 -9.59 -11.44
C ASN A 198 -3.43 -11.08 -11.79
N GLU A 199 -4.37 -11.78 -11.13
CA GLU A 199 -4.58 -13.22 -11.26
C GLU A 199 -4.85 -13.64 -12.72
N GLU A 200 -5.61 -12.84 -13.48
CA GLU A 200 -5.92 -13.10 -14.89
C GLU A 200 -4.62 -13.19 -15.70
N THR A 201 -3.76 -12.18 -15.64
CA THR A 201 -2.46 -12.17 -16.33
C THR A 201 -1.52 -13.26 -15.80
N MET A 202 -1.54 -13.55 -14.49
CA MET A 202 -0.70 -14.58 -13.90
C MET A 202 -1.11 -16.00 -14.29
N SER A 203 -2.37 -16.24 -14.62
CA SER A 203 -2.90 -17.55 -15.02
C SER A 203 -2.67 -17.86 -16.49
N ASP A 204 -2.40 -16.87 -17.35
CA ASP A 204 -2.07 -17.04 -18.75
C ASP A 204 -0.53 -16.99 -18.97
N PRO A 205 0.11 -18.11 -19.39
CA PRO A 205 1.56 -18.15 -19.57
C PRO A 205 2.11 -17.16 -20.62
N GLU A 206 1.34 -16.86 -21.70
CA GLU A 206 1.77 -15.95 -22.74
C GLU A 206 1.65 -14.49 -22.27
N GLU A 207 0.57 -14.14 -21.59
CA GLU A 207 0.41 -12.81 -20.98
C GLU A 207 1.49 -12.57 -19.91
N LYS A 208 1.72 -13.57 -19.06
CA LYS A 208 2.77 -13.51 -18.04
C LYS A 208 4.13 -13.27 -18.64
N LYS A 209 4.50 -14.03 -19.68
CA LYS A 209 5.76 -13.87 -20.39
C LYS A 209 5.87 -12.51 -21.09
N GLY A 210 4.77 -12.04 -21.67
CA GLY A 210 4.67 -10.69 -22.23
C GLY A 210 4.94 -9.60 -21.18
N LEU A 211 4.37 -9.75 -19.99
CA LEU A 211 4.58 -8.82 -18.87
C LEU A 211 6.04 -8.89 -18.36
N GLU A 212 6.60 -10.08 -18.19
CA GLU A 212 8.00 -10.27 -17.80
C GLU A 212 8.98 -9.61 -18.80
N ALA A 213 8.67 -9.65 -20.09
CA ALA A 213 9.48 -9.01 -21.12
C ALA A 213 9.47 -7.47 -21.06
N LEU A 214 8.41 -6.86 -20.49
CA LEU A 214 8.32 -5.41 -20.27
C LEU A 214 9.12 -4.93 -19.04
N ILE A 215 9.46 -5.85 -18.13
CA ILE A 215 10.18 -5.52 -16.90
C ILE A 215 11.68 -5.68 -17.16
N PRO A 216 12.53 -4.65 -16.99
CA PRO A 216 13.97 -4.77 -17.23
C PRO A 216 14.68 -5.88 -16.46
N SER A 217 14.20 -6.21 -15.25
CA SER A 217 14.73 -7.35 -14.49
C SER A 217 14.21 -8.72 -14.96
N HIS A 218 13.25 -8.76 -15.89
CA HIS A 218 12.54 -9.96 -16.37
C HIS A 218 11.91 -10.81 -15.27
N VAL A 219 11.55 -10.20 -14.13
CA VAL A 219 10.96 -10.88 -12.99
C VAL A 219 9.73 -10.11 -12.50
N ILE A 220 8.60 -10.80 -12.40
CA ILE A 220 7.42 -10.31 -11.69
C ILE A 220 7.71 -10.34 -10.20
N GLY A 221 7.46 -9.22 -9.51
CA GLY A 221 7.71 -9.09 -8.08
C GLY A 221 6.78 -9.95 -7.23
N LYS A 222 7.17 -10.15 -5.97
CA LYS A 222 6.37 -10.86 -4.96
C LYS A 222 5.90 -9.92 -3.87
N PRO A 223 4.73 -10.18 -3.24
CA PRO A 223 4.20 -9.35 -2.15
C PRO A 223 5.20 -9.12 -1.01
N GLU A 224 6.04 -10.11 -0.69
CA GLU A 224 7.05 -10.02 0.38
C GLU A 224 8.12 -8.97 0.10
N GLN A 225 8.40 -8.69 -1.18
CA GLN A 225 9.35 -7.64 -1.57
C GLN A 225 8.79 -6.24 -1.28
N ILE A 226 7.48 -6.05 -1.50
CA ILE A 226 6.79 -4.80 -1.14
C ILE A 226 6.67 -4.67 0.38
N ALA A 227 6.37 -5.77 1.07
CA ALA A 227 6.33 -5.80 2.52
C ALA A 227 7.71 -5.49 3.16
N ALA A 228 8.81 -5.84 2.49
CA ALA A 228 10.16 -5.46 2.93
C ALA A 228 10.40 -3.94 2.83
N VAL A 229 9.94 -3.30 1.75
CA VAL A 229 9.99 -1.83 1.59
C VAL A 229 9.11 -1.15 2.65
N ALA A 230 7.91 -1.67 2.90
CA ALA A 230 7.02 -1.16 3.94
C ALA A 230 7.65 -1.28 5.34
N ALA A 231 8.34 -2.39 5.65
CA ALA A 231 9.03 -2.56 6.92
C ALA A 231 10.21 -1.58 7.08
N TRP A 232 10.98 -1.33 6.02
CA TRP A 232 12.03 -0.30 6.03
C TRP A 232 11.44 1.09 6.24
N LEU A 233 10.36 1.47 5.52
CA LEU A 233 9.69 2.76 5.73
C LEU A 233 9.09 2.90 7.14
N ALA A 234 8.74 1.80 7.79
CA ALA A 234 8.26 1.77 9.17
C ALA A 234 9.38 1.94 10.20
N SER A 235 10.63 1.60 9.84
CA SER A 235 11.79 1.56 10.73
C SER A 235 12.44 2.95 10.93
N ASP A 236 13.31 3.04 11.91
CA ASP A 236 14.09 4.24 12.20
C ASP A 236 15.19 4.49 11.14
N GLU A 237 15.58 3.45 10.35
CA GLU A 237 16.51 3.61 9.23
C GLU A 237 15.98 4.56 8.13
N SER A 238 14.67 4.76 8.06
CA SER A 238 14.01 5.70 7.14
C SER A 238 13.59 7.02 7.83
N SER A 239 14.09 7.32 9.03
CA SER A 239 13.65 8.47 9.84
C SER A 239 13.80 9.83 9.14
N TYR A 240 14.73 9.97 8.19
CA TYR A 240 14.92 11.21 7.41
C TYR A 240 14.22 11.17 6.04
N VAL A 241 13.35 10.17 5.81
CA VAL A 241 12.61 9.99 4.54
C VAL A 241 11.15 10.37 4.73
N THR A 242 10.72 11.45 4.05
CA THR A 242 9.31 11.89 4.00
C THR A 242 9.00 12.55 2.66
N GLY A 243 7.77 12.46 2.18
CA GLY A 243 7.30 13.06 0.94
C GLY A 243 7.81 12.38 -0.34
N THR A 244 8.33 11.15 -0.24
CA THR A 244 8.86 10.43 -1.39
C THR A 244 7.99 9.24 -1.79
N THR A 245 8.16 8.80 -3.04
CA THR A 245 7.66 7.52 -3.51
C THR A 245 8.83 6.57 -3.74
N ILE A 246 8.81 5.41 -3.11
CA ILE A 246 9.77 4.33 -3.36
C ILE A 246 9.23 3.41 -4.46
N PHE A 247 9.87 3.42 -5.62
CA PHE A 247 9.55 2.51 -6.72
C PHE A 247 10.14 1.12 -6.45
N ALA A 248 9.30 0.10 -6.43
CA ALA A 248 9.68 -1.30 -6.25
C ALA A 248 9.09 -2.11 -7.40
N ASP A 249 9.73 -2.05 -8.57
CA ASP A 249 9.13 -2.36 -9.86
C ASP A 249 10.00 -3.14 -10.84
N GLY A 250 11.18 -3.61 -10.43
CA GLY A 250 12.11 -4.31 -11.31
C GLY A 250 12.64 -3.46 -12.47
N GLY A 251 12.50 -2.13 -12.38
CA GLY A 251 12.88 -1.17 -13.41
C GLY A 251 11.76 -0.84 -14.40
N LEU A 252 10.53 -1.33 -14.20
CA LEU A 252 9.40 -1.13 -15.13
C LEU A 252 9.13 0.34 -15.44
N SER A 253 9.35 1.25 -14.50
CA SER A 253 9.15 2.70 -14.70
C SER A 253 10.33 3.41 -15.34
N LEU A 254 11.46 2.73 -15.60
CA LEU A 254 12.64 3.31 -16.23
C LEU A 254 12.46 3.41 -17.75
N TYR A 255 13.14 4.38 -18.36
CA TYR A 255 13.04 4.58 -19.80
C TYR A 255 13.81 3.47 -20.57
N PRO A 256 13.13 2.65 -21.42
CA PRO A 256 13.72 1.44 -21.97
C PRO A 256 14.77 1.68 -23.08
N SER A 257 14.90 2.92 -23.60
CA SER A 257 15.82 3.21 -24.73
C SER A 257 17.30 2.93 -24.44
N PHE A 258 17.68 2.85 -23.19
CA PHE A 258 19.06 2.54 -22.75
C PHE A 258 19.15 1.16 -22.09
N GLY A 259 18.16 0.30 -22.30
CA GLY A 259 18.20 -1.07 -21.79
C GLY A 259 19.32 -1.89 -22.43
N PRO A 260 19.78 -2.97 -21.77
CA PRO A 260 20.92 -3.78 -22.23
C PRO A 260 20.71 -4.41 -23.61
N GLU A 261 19.47 -4.55 -24.06
CA GLU A 261 19.13 -5.09 -25.39
C GLU A 261 19.16 -4.02 -26.50
N ASN A 262 19.06 -2.74 -26.13
CA ASN A 262 19.18 -1.62 -27.05
C ASN A 262 20.63 -1.10 -27.05
N LYS A 263 21.56 -1.89 -27.62
CA LYS A 263 22.91 -1.39 -27.89
C LYS A 263 22.78 -0.20 -28.83
N VAL A 264 23.08 1.00 -28.33
CA VAL A 264 23.35 2.16 -29.20
C VAL A 264 24.53 1.73 -30.10
N GLN A 265 24.26 1.51 -31.38
CA GLN A 265 25.30 1.30 -32.40
C GLN A 265 26.03 2.62 -32.65
#